data_14bcd77d01feff6c2e3f076c21ab4fe6
#
_entry.id   14bcd77d01feff6c2e3f076c21ab4fe6
#
_cell.length_a   1.000
_cell.length_b   1.000
_cell.length_c   1.000
_cell.angle_alpha   90.00
_cell.angle_beta   90.00
_cell.angle_gamma   90.00
#
_symmetry.space_group_name_H-M   'P 1'
#
loop_
_entity.id
_entity.type
_entity.pdbx_description
1 polymer ?
#
loop_
_entity_poly.entity_id
_entity_poly.type
_entity_poly.pdbx_seq_one_letter_code
_entity_poly.pdbx_strand_id
1 'polypeptide(L)'
;GTVLLMLPFAEAGTARASFLSALFTATSAVSLTGLIVVDTGSFWSPAGQVVILALIQLGGLGIMSLASLSGLLFTGRISFKARKTGAYEGRPIAPGGIRKTLIFTFAFTAVAEIIIAIIVAARLMIGYGHSFPRAVWEGIFHAVSAFNNAGFSTNSDNLVPFVSDAWILLPLAAALIGGGLGFPVGAEFVRLVRRDRH
;
A
#
# COMPACT_ATOMS: atom_id res chain seq x y z
N GLY A 1 -14.18 -8.55 4.68
CA GLY A 1 -14.31 -7.08 4.57
C GLY A 1 -15.75 -6.65 4.74
N THR A 2 -16.63 -7.00 3.80
CA THR A 2 -18.04 -6.55 3.77
C THR A 2 -18.77 -6.75 5.11
N VAL A 3 -18.69 -7.95 5.68
CA VAL A 3 -19.35 -8.25 6.96
C VAL A 3 -18.85 -7.36 8.09
N LEU A 4 -17.53 -7.11 8.14
CA LEU A 4 -16.95 -6.22 9.16
C LEU A 4 -17.41 -4.78 9.01
N LEU A 5 -17.56 -4.29 7.78
CA LEU A 5 -18.03 -2.93 7.50
C LEU A 5 -19.55 -2.75 7.74
N MET A 6 -20.32 -3.82 7.81
CA MET A 6 -21.74 -3.79 8.16
C MET A 6 -21.99 -3.83 9.68
N LEU A 7 -20.97 -4.02 10.49
CA LEU A 7 -21.13 -4.06 11.93
C LEU A 7 -21.28 -2.65 12.51
N PRO A 8 -22.07 -2.47 13.57
CA PRO A 8 -22.37 -1.14 14.11
C PRO A 8 -21.15 -0.33 14.56
N PHE A 9 -20.07 -0.98 14.88
CA PHE A 9 -18.82 -0.30 15.28
C PHE A 9 -18.08 0.35 14.09
N ALA A 10 -18.36 -0.08 12.85
CA ALA A 10 -17.66 0.41 11.68
C ALA A 10 -18.21 1.75 11.16
N GLU A 11 -19.36 2.17 11.62
CA GLU A 11 -20.08 3.37 11.17
C GLU A 11 -19.93 4.52 12.17
N ALA A 12 -19.80 5.75 11.67
CA ALA A 12 -19.56 6.95 12.51
C ALA A 12 -20.83 7.68 12.92
N GLY A 13 -22.01 7.10 12.78
CA GLY A 13 -23.25 7.78 13.11
C GLY A 13 -24.46 6.85 13.25
N THR A 14 -25.64 7.39 13.08
CA THR A 14 -26.90 6.63 13.07
C THR A 14 -27.25 6.04 11.71
N ALA A 15 -26.60 6.51 10.64
CA ALA A 15 -26.78 5.99 9.29
C ALA A 15 -26.10 4.64 9.16
N ARG A 16 -26.86 3.61 8.74
CA ARG A 16 -26.30 2.26 8.53
C ARG A 16 -25.87 2.08 7.08
N ALA A 17 -24.69 1.49 6.90
CA ALA A 17 -24.21 1.09 5.59
C ALA A 17 -25.16 0.04 5.00
N SER A 18 -25.63 0.28 3.76
CA SER A 18 -26.29 -0.78 3.02
C SER A 18 -25.29 -1.90 2.71
N PHE A 19 -25.80 -3.12 2.52
CA PHE A 19 -24.95 -4.23 2.07
C PHE A 19 -24.15 -3.85 0.82
N LEU A 20 -24.78 -3.14 -0.12
CA LEU A 20 -24.14 -2.73 -1.37
C LEU A 20 -23.02 -1.72 -1.12
N SER A 21 -23.20 -0.74 -0.24
CA SER A 21 -22.16 0.23 0.12
C SER A 21 -20.96 -0.43 0.81
N ALA A 22 -21.23 -1.35 1.74
CA ALA A 22 -20.18 -2.10 2.42
C ALA A 22 -19.43 -3.05 1.47
N LEU A 23 -20.14 -3.73 0.57
CA LEU A 23 -19.54 -4.60 -0.44
C LEU A 23 -18.69 -3.80 -1.41
N PHE A 24 -19.21 -2.68 -1.92
CA PHE A 24 -18.48 -1.80 -2.83
C PHE A 24 -17.20 -1.28 -2.20
N THR A 25 -17.30 -0.73 -0.99
CA THR A 25 -16.12 -0.20 -0.25
C THR A 25 -15.08 -1.29 0.02
N ALA A 26 -15.51 -2.47 0.48
CA ALA A 26 -14.60 -3.59 0.74
C ALA A 26 -13.91 -4.07 -0.55
N THR A 27 -14.65 -4.17 -1.66
CA THR A 27 -14.12 -4.57 -2.96
C THR A 27 -13.15 -3.53 -3.49
N SER A 28 -13.53 -2.25 -3.43
CA SER A 28 -12.68 -1.12 -3.84
C SER A 28 -11.37 -1.08 -3.06
N ALA A 29 -11.42 -1.31 -1.74
CA ALA A 29 -10.24 -1.33 -0.88
C ALA A 29 -9.29 -2.49 -1.22
N VAL A 30 -9.80 -3.72 -1.40
CA VAL A 30 -8.98 -4.89 -1.72
C VAL A 30 -8.43 -4.83 -3.16
N SER A 31 -9.22 -4.33 -4.11
CA SER A 31 -8.80 -4.20 -5.51
C SER A 31 -7.99 -2.92 -5.78
N LEU A 32 -7.81 -2.07 -4.77
CA LEU A 32 -7.04 -0.82 -4.84
C LEU A 32 -7.57 0.15 -5.92
N THR A 33 -8.89 0.17 -6.13
CA THR A 33 -9.50 1.06 -7.14
C THR A 33 -9.73 2.48 -6.65
N GLY A 34 -9.84 2.68 -5.34
CA GLY A 34 -10.02 4.01 -4.73
C GLY A 34 -11.40 4.64 -4.95
N LEU A 35 -12.34 3.91 -5.53
CA LEU A 35 -13.70 4.40 -5.72
C LEU A 35 -14.50 4.32 -4.43
N ILE A 36 -15.23 5.37 -4.11
CA ILE A 36 -16.06 5.47 -2.91
C ILE A 36 -17.52 5.78 -3.28
N VAL A 37 -18.45 5.23 -2.53
CA VAL A 37 -19.89 5.54 -2.62
C VAL A 37 -20.36 6.33 -1.41
N VAL A 38 -19.57 6.32 -0.34
CA VAL A 38 -19.75 7.13 0.88
C VAL A 38 -18.40 7.69 1.26
N ASP A 39 -18.39 8.87 1.87
CA ASP A 39 -17.14 9.53 2.29
C ASP A 39 -16.42 8.71 3.37
N THR A 40 -15.12 8.44 3.15
CA THR A 40 -14.36 7.56 4.04
C THR A 40 -14.10 8.19 5.40
N GLY A 41 -13.90 9.50 5.44
CA GLY A 41 -13.56 10.22 6.66
C GLY A 41 -14.75 10.47 7.59
N SER A 42 -15.91 10.74 7.03
CA SER A 42 -17.10 11.13 7.79
C SER A 42 -18.09 9.99 8.02
N PHE A 43 -18.20 9.05 7.09
CA PHE A 43 -19.18 7.95 7.20
C PHE A 43 -18.65 6.77 8.02
N TRP A 44 -17.37 6.40 7.85
CA TRP A 44 -16.77 5.28 8.56
C TRP A 44 -16.15 5.75 9.89
N SER A 45 -16.47 5.04 10.96
CA SER A 45 -15.81 5.26 12.26
C SER A 45 -14.30 4.98 12.17
N PRO A 46 -13.51 5.39 13.16
CA PRO A 46 -12.09 4.99 13.22
C PRO A 46 -11.89 3.47 13.09
N ALA A 47 -12.80 2.68 13.67
CA ALA A 47 -12.74 1.21 13.55
C ALA A 47 -13.07 0.74 12.12
N GLY A 48 -14.05 1.35 11.44
CA GLY A 48 -14.35 1.10 10.03
C GLY A 48 -13.18 1.49 9.11
N GLN A 49 -12.56 2.63 9.38
CA GLN A 49 -11.35 3.06 8.68
C GLN A 49 -10.18 2.09 8.86
N VAL A 50 -10.01 1.49 10.05
CA VAL A 50 -9.01 0.41 10.29
C VAL A 50 -9.32 -0.81 9.43
N VAL A 51 -10.59 -1.20 9.31
CA VAL A 51 -10.98 -2.31 8.42
C VAL A 51 -10.63 -2.00 6.97
N ILE A 52 -10.95 -0.79 6.49
CA ILE A 52 -10.60 -0.35 5.13
C ILE A 52 -9.08 -0.38 4.93
N LEU A 53 -8.31 0.15 5.88
CA LEU A 53 -6.85 0.16 5.82
C LEU A 53 -6.26 -1.26 5.77
N ALA A 54 -6.80 -2.18 6.57
CA ALA A 54 -6.40 -3.59 6.55
C ALA A 54 -6.71 -4.26 5.19
N LEU A 55 -7.86 -3.94 4.60
CA LEU A 55 -8.23 -4.44 3.27
C LEU A 55 -7.31 -3.90 2.17
N ILE A 56 -6.95 -2.60 2.22
CA ILE A 56 -5.97 -1.99 1.33
C ILE A 56 -4.62 -2.71 1.45
N GLN A 57 -4.15 -2.93 2.67
CA GLN A 57 -2.88 -3.60 2.93
C GLN A 57 -2.86 -5.05 2.40
N LEU A 58 -3.94 -5.80 2.62
CA LEU A 58 -4.08 -7.15 2.10
C LEU A 58 -4.12 -7.18 0.57
N GLY A 59 -4.84 -6.23 -0.05
CA GLY A 59 -4.90 -6.07 -1.51
C GLY A 59 -3.54 -5.76 -2.12
N GLY A 60 -2.86 -4.74 -1.59
CA GLY A 60 -1.54 -4.31 -2.08
C GLY A 60 -0.48 -5.39 -1.97
N LEU A 61 -0.36 -6.03 -0.80
CA LEU A 61 0.57 -7.13 -0.60
C LEU A 61 0.23 -8.35 -1.47
N GLY A 62 -1.06 -8.63 -1.68
CA GLY A 62 -1.52 -9.70 -2.57
C GLY A 62 -1.09 -9.47 -4.01
N ILE A 63 -1.34 -8.28 -4.56
CA ILE A 63 -0.98 -7.91 -5.93
C ILE A 63 0.55 -7.88 -6.11
N MET A 64 1.29 -7.27 -5.18
CA MET A 64 2.75 -7.23 -5.22
C MET A 64 3.38 -8.63 -5.14
N SER A 65 2.81 -9.51 -4.31
CA SER A 65 3.27 -10.90 -4.19
C SER A 65 3.02 -11.69 -5.47
N LEU A 66 1.85 -11.54 -6.10
CA LEU A 66 1.52 -12.16 -7.38
C LEU A 66 2.42 -11.64 -8.51
N ALA A 67 2.67 -10.33 -8.57
CA ALA A 67 3.56 -9.73 -9.56
C ALA A 67 5.00 -10.25 -9.40
N SER A 68 5.50 -10.35 -8.17
CA SER A 68 6.82 -10.90 -7.87
C SER A 68 6.93 -12.38 -8.25
N LEU A 69 5.90 -13.17 -7.95
CA LEU A 69 5.84 -14.60 -8.29
C LEU A 69 5.77 -14.81 -9.81
N SER A 70 4.97 -13.99 -10.52
CA SER A 70 4.90 -14.02 -12.00
C SER A 70 6.27 -13.72 -12.61
N GLY A 71 6.95 -12.67 -12.15
CA GLY A 71 8.29 -12.32 -12.61
C GLY A 71 9.28 -13.49 -12.46
N LEU A 72 9.25 -14.18 -11.32
CA LEU A 72 10.08 -15.37 -11.08
C LEU A 72 9.72 -16.53 -12.02
N LEU A 73 8.44 -16.75 -12.29
CA LEU A 73 7.96 -17.82 -13.20
C LEU A 73 8.34 -17.52 -14.66
N PHE A 74 8.23 -16.26 -15.10
CA PHE A 74 8.62 -15.86 -16.46
C PHE A 74 10.13 -15.88 -16.65
N THR A 75 10.90 -15.43 -15.69
CA THR A 75 12.39 -15.48 -15.71
C THR A 75 12.88 -16.94 -15.70
N GLY A 76 12.22 -17.82 -14.94
CA GLY A 76 12.48 -19.27 -14.97
C GLY A 76 12.22 -19.92 -16.33
N ARG A 77 11.23 -19.45 -17.11
CA ARG A 77 10.92 -19.97 -18.45
C ARG A 77 11.91 -19.51 -19.53
N ILE A 78 12.48 -18.32 -19.40
CA ILE A 78 13.54 -17.84 -20.32
C ILE A 78 14.80 -18.70 -20.16
N SER A 79 15.08 -19.22 -18.96
CA SER A 79 16.16 -20.16 -18.70
C SER A 79 16.01 -21.50 -19.41
N PHE A 80 14.80 -21.93 -19.81
CA PHE A 80 14.61 -23.16 -20.59
C PHE A 80 15.20 -23.07 -22.00
N LYS A 81 15.24 -21.88 -22.60
CA LYS A 81 15.86 -21.67 -23.92
C LYS A 81 17.40 -21.62 -23.83
N ALA A 82 17.94 -21.09 -22.71
CA ALA A 82 19.37 -21.10 -22.42
C ALA A 82 19.90 -22.50 -22.06
N ARG A 83 19.05 -23.40 -21.59
CA ARG A 83 19.40 -24.78 -21.25
C ARG A 83 19.71 -25.64 -22.47
N LYS A 84 19.30 -25.23 -23.68
CA LYS A 84 19.61 -25.94 -24.93
C LYS A 84 21.00 -25.61 -25.48
N THR A 85 21.70 -24.62 -24.92
CA THR A 85 23.04 -24.18 -25.33
C THR A 85 24.07 -24.43 -24.19
N GLY A 86 23.97 -25.56 -23.53
CA GLY A 86 24.97 -26.19 -22.68
C GLY A 86 25.89 -25.25 -21.90
N ALA A 87 25.43 -24.64 -20.87
CA ALA A 87 26.18 -24.23 -19.69
C ALA A 87 25.37 -23.14 -18.93
N TYR A 88 24.59 -23.53 -17.94
CA TYR A 88 24.45 -22.79 -16.69
C TYR A 88 23.46 -23.55 -15.79
N GLU A 89 23.92 -23.95 -14.64
CA GLU A 89 23.15 -24.65 -13.61
C GLU A 89 21.89 -23.88 -13.23
N GLY A 90 20.75 -24.34 -13.75
CA GLY A 90 19.43 -23.89 -13.29
C GLY A 90 19.25 -24.35 -11.84
N ARG A 91 19.59 -23.49 -10.87
CA ARG A 91 19.20 -23.73 -9.47
C ARG A 91 17.68 -23.77 -9.42
N PRO A 92 17.05 -24.88 -8.97
CA PRO A 92 15.63 -24.90 -8.69
C PRO A 92 15.35 -23.80 -7.66
N ILE A 93 14.23 -23.07 -7.87
CA ILE A 93 13.75 -22.07 -6.90
C ILE A 93 13.48 -22.84 -5.61
N ALA A 94 14.42 -22.77 -4.66
CA ALA A 94 14.24 -23.42 -3.38
C ALA A 94 13.01 -22.78 -2.68
N PRO A 95 12.16 -23.56 -2.01
CA PRO A 95 11.00 -23.05 -1.25
C PRO A 95 11.38 -21.91 -0.28
N GLY A 96 12.60 -21.89 0.21
CA GLY A 96 13.15 -20.80 1.01
C GLY A 96 13.36 -19.47 0.29
N GLY A 97 13.42 -19.44 -1.05
CA GLY A 97 13.55 -18.22 -1.85
C GLY A 97 12.25 -17.39 -1.83
N ILE A 98 11.11 -18.03 -2.00
CA ILE A 98 9.78 -17.37 -1.99
C ILE A 98 9.52 -16.75 -0.61
N ARG A 99 9.76 -17.49 0.47
CA ARG A 99 9.58 -16.97 1.84
C ARG A 99 10.45 -15.74 2.12
N LYS A 100 11.71 -15.77 1.71
CA LYS A 100 12.62 -14.63 1.87
C LYS A 100 12.13 -13.41 1.08
N THR A 101 11.67 -13.61 -0.15
CA THR A 101 11.11 -12.54 -0.99
C THR A 101 9.87 -11.92 -0.34
N LEU A 102 8.94 -12.73 0.15
CA LEU A 102 7.74 -12.25 0.84
C LEU A 102 8.09 -11.45 2.10
N ILE A 103 8.96 -11.97 2.96
CA ILE A 103 9.39 -11.27 4.18
C ILE A 103 10.07 -9.93 3.83
N PHE A 104 10.90 -9.92 2.80
CA PHE A 104 11.55 -8.68 2.37
C PHE A 104 10.54 -7.67 1.80
N THR A 105 9.58 -8.11 1.00
CA THR A 105 8.50 -7.26 0.48
C THR A 105 7.72 -6.64 1.64
N PHE A 106 7.31 -7.44 2.61
CA PHE A 106 6.62 -6.95 3.81
C PHE A 106 7.44 -5.92 4.58
N ALA A 107 8.71 -6.22 4.84
CA ALA A 107 9.60 -5.32 5.58
C ALA A 107 9.84 -4.02 4.81
N PHE A 108 10.05 -4.09 3.51
CA PHE A 108 10.22 -2.91 2.65
C PHE A 108 8.99 -2.01 2.64
N THR A 109 7.80 -2.60 2.43
CA THR A 109 6.52 -1.89 2.48
C THR A 109 6.32 -1.21 3.84
N ALA A 110 6.46 -1.95 4.93
CA ALA A 110 6.27 -1.41 6.28
C ALA A 110 7.24 -0.26 6.59
N VAL A 111 8.51 -0.39 6.23
CA VAL A 111 9.51 0.67 6.44
C VAL A 111 9.17 1.91 5.63
N ALA A 112 8.80 1.76 4.35
CA ALA A 112 8.42 2.89 3.51
C ALA A 112 7.17 3.60 4.05
N GLU A 113 6.13 2.84 4.38
CA GLU A 113 4.89 3.39 4.95
C GLU A 113 5.13 4.12 6.28
N ILE A 114 5.96 3.57 7.18
CA ILE A 114 6.30 4.21 8.45
C ILE A 114 7.03 5.55 8.22
N ILE A 115 8.02 5.57 7.33
CA ILE A 115 8.79 6.80 7.03
C ILE A 115 7.85 7.89 6.52
N ILE A 116 6.99 7.55 5.56
CA ILE A 116 6.06 8.50 4.96
C ILE A 116 5.01 8.94 5.97
N ALA A 117 4.47 8.02 6.77
CA ALA A 117 3.53 8.35 7.83
C ALA A 117 4.11 9.35 8.84
N ILE A 118 5.38 9.18 9.24
CA ILE A 118 6.07 10.10 10.14
C ILE A 118 6.20 11.50 9.51
N ILE A 119 6.61 11.58 8.24
CA ILE A 119 6.78 12.86 7.54
C ILE A 119 5.44 13.60 7.43
N VAL A 120 4.39 12.91 6.99
CA VAL A 120 3.04 13.47 6.84
C VAL A 120 2.47 13.87 8.20
N ALA A 121 2.55 13.01 9.21
CA ALA A 121 2.06 13.31 10.56
C ALA A 121 2.78 14.52 11.15
N ALA A 122 4.11 14.59 11.04
CA ALA A 122 4.87 15.74 11.53
C ALA A 122 4.44 17.04 10.81
N ARG A 123 4.22 16.99 9.50
CA ARG A 123 3.76 18.15 8.75
C ARG A 123 2.36 18.59 9.15
N LEU A 124 1.43 17.64 9.35
CA LEU A 124 0.06 17.93 9.83
C LEU A 124 0.05 18.56 11.22
N MET A 125 0.94 18.12 12.11
CA MET A 125 1.07 18.72 13.44
C MET A 125 1.65 20.15 13.38
N ILE A 126 2.75 20.33 12.68
CA ILE A 126 3.51 21.59 12.67
C ILE A 126 2.82 22.63 11.76
N GLY A 127 2.35 22.22 10.60
CA GLY A 127 1.81 23.14 9.57
C GLY A 127 0.31 23.41 9.70
N TYR A 128 -0.45 22.43 10.23
CA TYR A 128 -1.92 22.50 10.26
C TYR A 128 -2.49 22.43 11.68
N GLY A 129 -1.65 22.27 12.70
CA GLY A 129 -2.09 22.29 14.08
C GLY A 129 -2.97 21.09 14.48
N HIS A 130 -2.91 19.98 13.74
CA HIS A 130 -3.64 18.76 14.11
C HIS A 130 -3.12 18.20 15.43
N SER A 131 -4.02 17.69 16.27
CA SER A 131 -3.63 16.98 17.48
C SER A 131 -2.79 15.73 17.14
N PHE A 132 -1.88 15.35 18.03
CA PHE A 132 -0.99 14.20 17.82
C PHE A 132 -1.74 12.93 17.38
N PRO A 133 -2.82 12.48 18.07
CA PRO A 133 -3.52 11.25 17.65
C PRO A 133 -4.12 11.37 16.25
N ARG A 134 -4.68 12.52 15.91
CA ARG A 134 -5.28 12.77 14.59
C ARG A 134 -4.21 12.79 13.49
N ALA A 135 -3.12 13.52 13.70
CA ALA A 135 -2.03 13.62 12.74
C ALA A 135 -1.37 12.27 12.46
N VAL A 136 -1.14 11.46 13.51
CA VAL A 136 -0.60 10.12 13.39
C VAL A 136 -1.55 9.21 12.59
N TRP A 137 -2.84 9.25 12.90
CA TRP A 137 -3.84 8.45 12.19
C TRP A 137 -3.92 8.81 10.71
N GLU A 138 -4.07 10.10 10.40
CA GLU A 138 -4.11 10.59 9.01
C GLU A 138 -2.80 10.30 8.27
N GLY A 139 -1.66 10.45 8.94
CA GLY A 139 -0.35 10.11 8.37
C GLY A 139 -0.24 8.64 7.99
N ILE A 140 -0.62 7.73 8.89
CA ILE A 140 -0.63 6.28 8.62
C ILE A 140 -1.59 5.96 7.48
N PHE A 141 -2.82 6.49 7.54
CA PHE A 141 -3.85 6.19 6.55
C PHE A 141 -3.42 6.61 5.15
N HIS A 142 -2.93 7.84 5.00
CA HIS A 142 -2.49 8.35 3.70
C HIS A 142 -1.21 7.67 3.20
N ALA A 143 -0.26 7.33 4.10
CA ALA A 143 0.95 6.60 3.72
C ALA A 143 0.63 5.21 3.15
N VAL A 144 -0.22 4.43 3.84
CA VAL A 144 -0.65 3.11 3.39
C VAL A 144 -1.47 3.21 2.10
N SER A 145 -2.42 4.15 2.04
CA SER A 145 -3.25 4.37 0.86
C SER A 145 -2.42 4.75 -0.37
N ALA A 146 -1.44 5.66 -0.21
CA ALA A 146 -0.57 6.10 -1.29
C ALA A 146 0.39 5.00 -1.74
N PHE A 147 1.07 4.32 -0.79
CA PHE A 147 2.03 3.28 -1.13
C PHE A 147 1.39 2.09 -1.87
N ASN A 148 0.19 1.70 -1.45
CA ASN A 148 -0.56 0.65 -2.13
C ASN A 148 -1.33 1.14 -3.37
N ASN A 149 -1.23 2.43 -3.75
CA ASN A 149 -1.98 3.03 -4.85
C ASN A 149 -3.50 2.90 -4.70
N ALA A 150 -4.00 2.92 -3.46
CA ALA A 150 -5.40 2.64 -3.16
C ALA A 150 -6.34 3.84 -3.36
N GLY A 151 -5.84 5.09 -3.24
CA GLY A 151 -6.61 6.30 -3.51
C GLY A 151 -7.65 6.69 -2.45
N PHE A 152 -7.75 5.97 -1.32
CA PHE A 152 -8.61 6.33 -0.21
C PHE A 152 -8.02 7.47 0.63
N SER A 153 -8.88 8.34 1.15
CA SER A 153 -8.51 9.46 2.02
C SER A 153 -9.47 9.56 3.20
N THR A 154 -8.96 9.99 4.35
CA THR A 154 -9.78 10.36 5.51
C THR A 154 -10.34 11.78 5.41
N ASN A 155 -9.95 12.55 4.41
CA ASN A 155 -10.49 13.88 4.12
C ASN A 155 -11.53 13.79 3.02
N SER A 156 -12.67 14.45 3.19
CA SER A 156 -13.78 14.44 2.22
C SER A 156 -13.36 14.99 0.86
N ASP A 157 -12.48 16.02 0.86
CA ASP A 157 -11.92 16.61 -0.34
C ASP A 157 -10.58 15.98 -0.76
N ASN A 158 -10.28 14.79 -0.28
CA ASN A 158 -9.03 14.07 -0.55
C ASN A 158 -7.79 14.91 -0.16
N LEU A 159 -6.88 15.16 -1.10
CA LEU A 159 -5.66 15.96 -0.88
C LEU A 159 -5.80 17.41 -1.33
N VAL A 160 -7.00 17.87 -1.73
CA VAL A 160 -7.22 19.26 -2.17
C VAL A 160 -6.79 20.29 -1.14
N PRO A 161 -7.02 20.11 0.18
CA PRO A 161 -6.54 21.08 1.19
C PRO A 161 -5.01 21.22 1.23
N PHE A 162 -4.26 20.27 0.67
CA PHE A 162 -2.80 20.22 0.69
C PHE A 162 -2.17 20.50 -0.67
N VAL A 163 -2.92 21.00 -1.66
CA VAL A 163 -2.47 21.18 -3.05
C VAL A 163 -1.19 22.01 -3.19
N SER A 164 -0.95 22.94 -2.29
CA SER A 164 0.25 23.80 -2.28
C SER A 164 1.35 23.33 -1.32
N ASP A 165 1.15 22.20 -0.64
CA ASP A 165 2.11 21.70 0.36
C ASP A 165 2.98 20.57 -0.19
N ALA A 166 4.17 20.95 -0.65
CA ALA A 166 5.16 19.99 -1.15
C ALA A 166 5.60 18.96 -0.09
N TRP A 167 5.58 19.31 1.20
CA TRP A 167 5.95 18.41 2.29
C TRP A 167 4.95 17.30 2.55
N ILE A 168 3.71 17.43 2.07
CA ILE A 168 2.71 16.37 2.07
C ILE A 168 2.70 15.67 0.71
N LEU A 169 2.63 16.43 -0.39
CA LEU A 169 2.43 15.85 -1.72
C LEU A 169 3.63 15.06 -2.23
N LEU A 170 4.87 15.56 -2.03
CA LEU A 170 6.05 14.86 -2.54
C LEU A 170 6.30 13.50 -1.85
N PRO A 171 6.22 13.37 -0.51
CA PRO A 171 6.33 12.07 0.13
C PRO A 171 5.24 11.09 -0.30
N LEU A 172 3.98 11.56 -0.44
CA LEU A 172 2.87 10.70 -0.91
C LEU A 172 3.06 10.31 -2.39
N ALA A 173 3.54 11.22 -3.25
CA ALA A 173 3.87 10.91 -4.64
C ALA A 173 5.03 9.90 -4.72
N ALA A 174 6.06 10.06 -3.89
CA ALA A 174 7.16 9.09 -3.80
C ALA A 174 6.66 7.71 -3.33
N ALA A 175 5.72 7.68 -2.36
CA ALA A 175 5.06 6.46 -1.94
C ALA A 175 4.33 5.76 -3.08
N LEU A 176 3.50 6.51 -3.81
CA LEU A 176 2.71 6.03 -4.93
C LEU A 176 3.62 5.47 -6.05
N ILE A 177 4.67 6.19 -6.41
CA ILE A 177 5.64 5.74 -7.42
C ILE A 177 6.40 4.50 -6.91
N GLY A 178 6.90 4.53 -5.68
CA GLY A 178 7.66 3.43 -5.09
C GLY A 178 6.84 2.15 -4.95
N GLY A 179 5.59 2.28 -4.52
CA GLY A 179 4.64 1.17 -4.44
C GLY A 179 4.23 0.63 -5.82
N GLY A 180 3.98 1.52 -6.79
CA GLY A 180 3.61 1.16 -8.16
C GLY A 180 4.73 0.47 -8.94
N LEU A 181 5.99 0.87 -8.75
CA LEU A 181 7.15 0.19 -9.34
C LEU A 181 7.36 -1.22 -8.77
N GLY A 182 6.90 -1.45 -7.57
CA GLY A 182 6.99 -2.73 -6.88
C GLY A 182 8.40 -3.09 -6.42
N PHE A 183 8.43 -4.12 -5.60
CA PHE A 183 9.64 -4.64 -4.95
C PHE A 183 10.79 -5.03 -5.90
N PRO A 184 10.59 -5.66 -7.08
CA PRO A 184 11.70 -6.09 -7.93
C PRO A 184 12.59 -4.94 -8.36
N VAL A 185 12.00 -3.79 -8.70
CA VAL A 185 12.73 -2.59 -9.15
C VAL A 185 13.49 -1.96 -7.98
N GLY A 186 12.87 -1.88 -6.81
CA GLY A 186 13.51 -1.36 -5.59
C GLY A 186 14.73 -2.21 -5.19
N ALA A 187 14.62 -3.53 -5.27
CA ALA A 187 15.72 -4.44 -4.96
C ALA A 187 16.90 -4.30 -5.94
N GLU A 188 16.63 -4.12 -7.22
CA GLU A 188 17.66 -3.92 -8.24
C GLU A 188 18.35 -2.56 -8.08
N PHE A 189 17.59 -1.51 -7.78
CA PHE A 189 18.14 -0.19 -7.48
C PHE A 189 19.10 -0.22 -6.29
N VAL A 190 18.73 -0.89 -5.20
CA VAL A 190 19.62 -1.07 -4.03
C VAL A 190 20.87 -1.86 -4.39
N ARG A 191 20.77 -2.85 -5.28
CA ARG A 191 21.92 -3.61 -5.78
C ARG A 191 22.87 -2.73 -6.59
N LEU A 192 22.35 -1.92 -7.51
CA LEU A 192 23.16 -1.01 -8.33
C LEU A 192 23.92 -0.01 -7.47
N VAL A 193 23.24 0.65 -6.53
CA VAL A 193 23.88 1.63 -5.61
C VAL A 193 24.96 0.98 -4.74
N ARG A 194 24.79 -0.30 -4.35
CA ARG A 194 25.84 -1.02 -3.59
C ARG A 194 27.01 -1.47 -4.44
N ARG A 195 26.77 -1.76 -5.72
CA ARG A 195 27.82 -2.20 -6.66
C ARG A 195 28.77 -1.05 -7.05
N ASP A 196 28.26 0.17 -7.15
CA ASP A 196 29.06 1.36 -7.47
C ASP A 196 29.95 1.83 -6.29
N ARG A 197 29.86 1.20 -5.13
CA ARG A 197 30.68 1.51 -3.94
C ARG A 197 31.86 0.56 -3.73
N HIS A 198 32.09 -0.39 -4.64
CA HIS A 198 33.22 -1.32 -4.67
C HIS A 198 33.94 -1.24 -6.03
#